data_2779b5a515275fa62e723623a4df72a5
#
_entry.id   2779b5a515275fa62e723623a4df72a5
#
_cell.length_a   1.000
_cell.length_b   1.000
_cell.length_c   1.000
_cell.angle_alpha   90.00
_cell.angle_beta   90.00
_cell.angle_gamma   90.00
#
_symmetry.space_group_name_H-M   'P 1'
#
loop_
_entity.id
_entity.type
_entity.pdbx_description
1 polymer ?
#
loop_
_entity_poly.entity_id
_entity_poly.type
_entity_poly.pdbx_seq_one_letter_code
_entity_poly.pdbx_strand_id
1 'polypeptide(L)'
;GELALNGSIRPVFGVMPIALMARTLGIKELYVPEENAQEAGLVDGIDIYPLKNLVEAYEHFSKRKMLRPIDPVILPPIKQEYEHDFAYIKDQDFAKRALEVTAAGNHNILMSGPPGSGKTLLARALVSILPSMEKEEILETTRIFSVAGLISHKEPLIRTRPFRSPHHTSSAAALVGGGSVPKPGEI
;
A
#
# COMPACT_ATOMS: atom_id res chain seq x y z
N GLY A 1 -17.38 0.27 -6.76
CA GLY A 1 -17.12 1.04 -7.99
C GLY A 1 -18.13 2.15 -8.20
N GLU A 2 -17.83 3.08 -9.05
CA GLU A 2 -18.76 4.12 -9.49
C GLU A 2 -19.41 3.75 -10.82
N LEU A 3 -20.73 3.85 -10.89
CA LEU A 3 -21.47 3.64 -12.13
C LEU A 3 -21.53 4.94 -12.93
N ALA A 4 -20.92 4.95 -14.11
CA ALA A 4 -20.98 6.09 -15.03
C ALA A 4 -22.28 6.09 -15.84
N LEU A 5 -22.68 7.25 -16.40
CA LEU A 5 -23.90 7.41 -17.19
C LEU A 5 -23.95 6.53 -18.45
N ASN A 6 -22.80 6.15 -18.98
CA ASN A 6 -22.69 5.22 -20.11
C ASN A 6 -22.74 3.73 -19.71
N GLY A 7 -22.98 3.45 -18.42
CA GLY A 7 -23.04 2.09 -17.88
C GLY A 7 -21.67 1.46 -17.57
N SER A 8 -20.54 2.13 -17.76
CA SER A 8 -19.24 1.64 -17.35
C SER A 8 -19.07 1.72 -15.82
N ILE A 9 -18.29 0.81 -15.25
CA ILE A 9 -17.97 0.79 -13.83
C ILE A 9 -16.55 1.31 -13.67
N ARG A 10 -16.41 2.44 -12.94
CA ARG A 10 -15.14 3.10 -12.72
C ARG A 10 -14.46 2.61 -11.46
N PRO A 11 -13.11 2.59 -11.42
CA PRO A 11 -12.36 2.23 -10.22
C PRO A 11 -12.61 3.23 -9.09
N VAL A 12 -12.43 2.74 -7.86
CA VAL A 12 -12.52 3.53 -6.64
C VAL A 12 -11.30 3.26 -5.75
N PHE A 13 -11.04 4.17 -4.83
CA PHE A 13 -10.00 3.99 -3.83
C PHE A 13 -10.53 3.16 -2.65
N GLY A 14 -9.62 2.47 -1.97
CA GLY A 14 -9.95 1.74 -0.74
C GLY A 14 -10.70 0.43 -0.97
N VAL A 15 -10.49 -0.26 -2.06
CA VAL A 15 -11.16 -1.54 -2.33
C VAL A 15 -10.64 -2.66 -1.43
N MET A 16 -9.35 -2.66 -1.08
CA MET A 16 -8.79 -3.64 -0.15
C MET A 16 -9.47 -3.61 1.24
N PRO A 17 -9.61 -2.46 1.94
CA PRO A 17 -10.39 -2.41 3.19
C PRO A 17 -11.82 -2.89 3.03
N ILE A 18 -12.48 -2.63 1.90
CA ILE A 18 -13.83 -3.12 1.60
C ILE A 18 -13.83 -4.66 1.51
N ALA A 19 -12.85 -5.25 0.81
CA ALA A 19 -12.72 -6.70 0.69
C ALA A 19 -12.41 -7.37 2.04
N LEU A 20 -11.55 -6.77 2.87
CA LEU A 20 -11.27 -7.23 4.23
C LEU A 20 -12.51 -7.20 5.11
N MET A 21 -13.29 -6.12 5.05
CA MET A 21 -14.56 -5.99 5.77
C MET A 21 -15.57 -7.03 5.28
N ALA A 22 -15.72 -7.20 3.97
CA ALA A 22 -16.62 -8.19 3.38
C ALA A 22 -16.29 -9.61 3.87
N ARG A 23 -15.00 -9.97 3.89
CA ARG A 23 -14.52 -11.25 4.45
C ARG A 23 -14.90 -11.40 5.92
N THR A 24 -14.67 -10.37 6.73
CA THR A 24 -15.00 -10.37 8.17
C THR A 24 -16.50 -10.57 8.42
N LEU A 25 -17.34 -10.02 7.54
CA LEU A 25 -18.79 -10.20 7.56
C LEU A 25 -19.28 -11.54 6.99
N GLY A 26 -18.36 -12.41 6.54
CA GLY A 26 -18.69 -13.70 5.95
C GLY A 26 -19.27 -13.65 4.55
N ILE A 27 -19.14 -12.53 3.85
CA ILE A 27 -19.52 -12.36 2.45
C ILE A 27 -18.57 -13.23 1.60
N LYS A 28 -19.13 -14.04 0.71
CA LYS A 28 -18.37 -15.00 -0.10
C LYS A 28 -17.96 -14.44 -1.46
N GLU A 29 -18.73 -13.51 -2.00
CA GLU A 29 -18.55 -12.96 -3.34
C GLU A 29 -18.50 -11.44 -3.28
N LEU A 30 -17.51 -10.84 -3.95
CA LEU A 30 -17.38 -9.39 -4.06
C LEU A 30 -17.23 -8.99 -5.52
N TYR A 31 -18.10 -8.12 -5.99
CA TYR A 31 -18.11 -7.58 -7.34
C TYR A 31 -17.44 -6.21 -7.34
N VAL A 32 -16.34 -6.09 -8.08
CA VAL A 32 -15.49 -4.89 -8.10
C VAL A 32 -15.21 -4.43 -9.53
N PRO A 33 -14.84 -3.15 -9.74
CA PRO A 33 -14.32 -2.72 -11.03
C PRO A 33 -13.13 -3.58 -11.45
N GLU A 34 -13.01 -3.88 -12.75
CA GLU A 34 -11.92 -4.71 -13.28
C GLU A 34 -10.53 -4.20 -12.83
N GLU A 35 -10.33 -2.89 -12.82
CA GLU A 35 -9.08 -2.25 -12.43
C GLU A 35 -8.74 -2.45 -10.93
N ASN A 36 -9.74 -2.66 -10.09
CA ASN A 36 -9.56 -2.93 -8.67
C ASN A 36 -9.49 -4.44 -8.32
N ALA A 37 -9.70 -5.32 -9.30
CA ALA A 37 -9.82 -6.74 -9.02
C ALA A 37 -8.55 -7.34 -8.41
N GLN A 38 -7.38 -6.93 -8.90
CA GLN A 38 -6.11 -7.40 -8.36
C GLN A 38 -5.87 -6.95 -6.91
N GLU A 39 -6.20 -5.70 -6.59
CA GLU A 39 -6.15 -5.17 -5.24
C GLU A 39 -7.06 -5.96 -4.29
N ALA A 40 -8.31 -6.18 -4.71
CA ALA A 40 -9.28 -6.97 -3.93
C ALA A 40 -8.86 -8.45 -3.77
N GLY A 41 -8.26 -9.02 -4.82
CA GLY A 41 -7.82 -10.43 -4.85
C GLY A 41 -6.64 -10.77 -3.94
N LEU A 42 -6.04 -9.76 -3.30
CA LEU A 42 -5.03 -9.96 -2.26
C LEU A 42 -5.64 -10.47 -0.93
N VAL A 43 -6.95 -10.35 -0.80
CA VAL A 43 -7.68 -10.79 0.39
C VAL A 43 -8.16 -12.23 0.20
N ASP A 44 -7.51 -13.16 0.89
CA ASP A 44 -7.87 -14.58 0.86
C ASP A 44 -9.27 -14.83 1.41
N GLY A 45 -9.96 -15.85 0.88
CA GLY A 45 -11.23 -16.35 1.43
C GLY A 45 -12.48 -15.62 0.96
N ILE A 46 -12.38 -14.83 -0.08
CA ILE A 46 -13.49 -14.18 -0.78
C ILE A 46 -13.29 -14.28 -2.29
N ASP A 47 -14.33 -14.62 -3.03
CA ASP A 47 -14.30 -14.70 -4.48
C ASP A 47 -14.51 -13.31 -5.09
N ILE A 48 -13.53 -12.84 -5.88
CA ILE A 48 -13.55 -11.52 -6.49
C ILE A 48 -13.96 -11.62 -7.95
N TYR A 49 -15.07 -10.95 -8.29
CA TYR A 49 -15.62 -10.91 -9.64
C TYR A 49 -15.36 -9.53 -10.26
N PRO A 50 -14.50 -9.44 -11.30
CA PRO A 50 -14.27 -8.18 -12.02
C PRO A 50 -15.46 -7.81 -12.88
N LEU A 51 -15.85 -6.54 -12.88
CA LEU A 51 -16.91 -5.96 -13.69
C LEU A 51 -16.41 -4.76 -14.50
N LYS A 52 -16.69 -4.75 -15.80
CA LYS A 52 -16.41 -3.61 -16.69
C LYS A 52 -17.60 -2.65 -16.79
N ASN A 53 -18.80 -3.19 -16.74
CA ASN A 53 -20.02 -2.42 -16.96
C ASN A 53 -21.24 -3.10 -16.32
N LEU A 54 -22.34 -2.36 -16.27
CA LEU A 54 -23.61 -2.82 -15.71
C LEU A 54 -24.22 -3.98 -16.49
N VAL A 55 -23.96 -4.08 -17.80
CA VAL A 55 -24.50 -5.15 -18.64
C VAL A 55 -23.91 -6.49 -18.22
N GLU A 56 -22.60 -6.56 -17.96
CA GLU A 56 -21.94 -7.77 -17.46
C GLU A 56 -22.53 -8.22 -16.12
N ALA A 57 -22.78 -7.27 -15.21
CA ALA A 57 -23.44 -7.58 -13.93
C ALA A 57 -24.86 -8.15 -14.16
N TYR A 58 -25.65 -7.53 -15.02
CA TYR A 58 -27.00 -7.99 -15.36
C TYR A 58 -26.99 -9.40 -15.99
N GLU A 59 -26.09 -9.64 -16.95
CA GLU A 59 -25.96 -10.95 -17.60
C GLU A 59 -25.56 -12.03 -16.59
N HIS A 60 -24.65 -11.72 -15.67
CA HIS A 60 -24.22 -12.63 -14.62
C HIS A 60 -25.37 -13.00 -13.66
N PHE A 61 -26.03 -12.00 -13.09
CA PHE A 61 -27.14 -12.22 -12.14
C PHE A 61 -28.39 -12.84 -12.79
N SER A 62 -28.62 -12.56 -14.08
CA SER A 62 -29.68 -13.22 -14.87
C SER A 62 -29.29 -14.61 -15.39
N LYS A 63 -28.09 -15.12 -15.05
CA LYS A 63 -27.53 -16.42 -15.49
C LYS A 63 -27.39 -16.57 -17.00
N ARG A 64 -27.36 -15.47 -17.76
CA ARG A 64 -27.15 -15.48 -19.21
C ARG A 64 -25.69 -15.71 -19.57
N LYS A 65 -24.79 -15.08 -18.81
CA LYS A 65 -23.33 -15.21 -18.96
C LYS A 65 -22.68 -15.16 -17.60
N MET A 66 -22.18 -16.29 -17.15
CA MET A 66 -21.52 -16.37 -15.84
C MET A 66 -20.11 -15.76 -15.91
N LEU A 67 -19.83 -14.83 -15.01
CA LEU A 67 -18.48 -14.37 -14.75
C LEU A 67 -17.71 -15.43 -13.94
N ARG A 68 -16.41 -15.38 -14.04
CA ARG A 68 -15.52 -16.20 -13.20
C ARG A 68 -14.80 -15.27 -12.21
N PRO A 69 -14.62 -15.73 -10.98
CA PRO A 69 -13.76 -15.00 -10.06
C PRO A 69 -12.33 -14.98 -10.60
N ILE A 70 -11.54 -13.99 -10.19
CA ILE A 70 -10.11 -14.00 -10.52
C ILE A 70 -9.42 -15.13 -9.76
N ASP A 71 -8.35 -15.66 -10.35
CA ASP A 71 -7.48 -16.59 -9.65
C ASP A 71 -6.83 -15.90 -8.44
N PRO A 72 -6.53 -16.66 -7.36
CA PRO A 72 -5.81 -16.12 -6.22
C PRO A 72 -4.52 -15.41 -6.63
N VAL A 73 -4.34 -14.20 -6.15
CA VAL A 73 -3.14 -13.41 -6.48
C VAL A 73 -1.94 -14.00 -5.76
N ILE A 74 -1.13 -14.77 -6.49
CA ILE A 74 0.15 -15.29 -5.99
C ILE A 74 1.17 -14.17 -6.07
N LEU A 75 1.67 -13.78 -4.90
CA LEU A 75 2.70 -12.76 -4.83
C LEU A 75 4.06 -13.37 -5.19
N PRO A 76 4.74 -12.89 -6.25
CA PRO A 76 6.08 -13.37 -6.54
C PRO A 76 7.03 -13.01 -5.38
N PRO A 77 8.12 -13.74 -5.19
CA PRO A 77 9.14 -13.37 -4.20
C PRO A 77 9.63 -11.95 -4.46
N ILE A 78 9.86 -11.21 -3.37
CA ILE A 78 10.27 -9.81 -3.46
C ILE A 78 11.76 -9.76 -3.83
N LYS A 79 12.08 -9.19 -4.98
CA LYS A 79 13.39 -8.62 -5.20
C LYS A 79 13.33 -7.17 -4.74
N GLN A 80 13.80 -6.93 -3.51
CA GLN A 80 13.82 -5.58 -2.96
C GLN A 80 14.92 -4.78 -3.68
N GLU A 81 14.51 -3.82 -4.48
CA GLU A 81 15.40 -2.84 -5.08
C GLU A 81 15.16 -1.50 -4.34
N TYR A 82 16.20 -0.97 -3.74
CA TYR A 82 16.13 0.30 -3.02
C TYR A 82 16.78 1.41 -3.84
N GLU A 83 16.10 2.54 -4.00
CA GLU A 83 16.65 3.73 -4.64
C GLU A 83 17.91 4.22 -3.89
N HIS A 84 17.91 4.07 -2.57
CA HIS A 84 19.00 4.38 -1.68
C HIS A 84 19.34 3.15 -0.84
N ASP A 85 20.33 2.38 -1.31
CA ASP A 85 20.81 1.21 -0.56
C ASP A 85 21.95 1.61 0.38
N PHE A 86 21.85 1.13 1.61
CA PHE A 86 22.85 1.36 2.66
C PHE A 86 24.25 0.86 2.26
N ALA A 87 24.32 -0.21 1.46
CA ALA A 87 25.56 -0.75 0.94
C ALA A 87 26.36 0.24 0.08
N TYR A 88 25.70 1.20 -0.56
CA TYR A 88 26.37 2.17 -1.44
C TYR A 88 26.84 3.43 -0.69
N ILE A 89 26.53 3.57 0.59
CA ILE A 89 27.02 4.69 1.39
C ILE A 89 28.49 4.43 1.73
N LYS A 90 29.34 5.35 1.30
CA LYS A 90 30.78 5.31 1.60
C LYS A 90 31.07 6.11 2.88
N ASP A 91 32.09 5.67 3.59
CA ASP A 91 32.53 6.28 4.85
C ASP A 91 31.42 6.36 5.90
N GLN A 92 31.54 7.25 6.88
CA GLN A 92 30.54 7.50 7.93
C GLN A 92 30.28 6.30 8.89
N ASP A 93 31.32 5.53 9.21
CA ASP A 93 31.20 4.29 9.97
C ASP A 93 30.47 4.45 11.31
N PHE A 94 30.68 5.56 12.01
CA PHE A 94 29.98 5.86 13.24
C PHE A 94 28.46 6.00 13.03
N ALA A 95 28.07 6.78 12.02
CA ALA A 95 26.64 6.98 11.70
C ALA A 95 26.00 5.70 11.19
N LYS A 96 26.71 4.93 10.36
CA LYS A 96 26.26 3.61 9.91
C LYS A 96 26.02 2.66 11.08
N ARG A 97 26.96 2.58 12.01
CA ARG A 97 26.80 1.72 13.18
C ARG A 97 25.61 2.13 14.05
N ALA A 98 25.38 3.43 14.23
CA ALA A 98 24.21 3.93 14.93
C ALA A 98 22.90 3.53 14.23
N LEU A 99 22.86 3.60 12.88
CA LEU A 99 21.69 3.19 12.09
C LEU A 99 21.45 1.68 12.13
N GLU A 100 22.50 0.86 12.10
CA GLU A 100 22.37 -0.60 12.29
C GLU A 100 21.73 -0.94 13.65
N VAL A 101 22.19 -0.31 14.72
CA VAL A 101 21.61 -0.49 16.05
C VAL A 101 20.16 -0.02 16.09
N THR A 102 19.87 1.11 15.44
CA THR A 102 18.51 1.66 15.29
C THR A 102 17.60 0.67 14.57
N ALA A 103 18.05 0.12 13.44
CA ALA A 103 17.29 -0.84 12.65
C ALA A 103 17.04 -2.15 13.42
N ALA A 104 18.06 -2.67 14.08
CA ALA A 104 17.96 -3.93 14.83
C ALA A 104 17.09 -3.82 16.09
N GLY A 105 17.12 -2.66 16.75
CA GLY A 105 16.42 -2.45 18.03
C GLY A 105 15.10 -1.68 17.90
N ASN A 106 14.68 -1.32 16.70
CA ASN A 106 13.51 -0.46 16.47
C ASN A 106 13.56 0.85 17.29
N HIS A 107 14.73 1.49 17.31
CA HIS A 107 14.97 2.70 18.09
C HIS A 107 14.74 3.97 17.27
N ASN A 108 14.39 5.06 17.95
CA ASN A 108 14.45 6.39 17.38
C ASN A 108 15.90 6.85 17.28
N ILE A 109 16.20 7.66 16.26
CA ILE A 109 17.53 8.25 16.06
C ILE A 109 17.41 9.73 15.77
N LEU A 110 18.31 10.53 16.37
CA LEU A 110 18.48 11.93 16.06
C LEU A 110 19.85 12.14 15.40
N MET A 111 19.83 12.69 14.19
CA MET A 111 21.05 13.02 13.44
C MET A 111 21.24 14.54 13.39
N SER A 112 22.37 15.03 13.94
CA SER A 112 22.78 16.44 13.90
C SER A 112 24.07 16.60 13.10
N GLY A 113 24.23 17.72 12.43
CA GLY A 113 25.44 18.02 11.64
C GLY A 113 25.20 19.10 10.59
N PRO A 114 26.26 19.58 9.94
CA PRO A 114 26.18 20.65 8.97
C PRO A 114 25.36 20.28 7.72
N PRO A 115 24.89 21.26 6.95
CA PRO A 115 24.29 21.00 5.64
C PRO A 115 25.26 20.22 4.73
N GLY A 116 24.70 19.32 3.90
CA GLY A 116 25.53 18.50 2.99
C GLY A 116 26.24 17.30 3.62
N SER A 117 26.13 17.06 4.94
CA SER A 117 26.79 15.91 5.60
C SER A 117 26.11 14.55 5.37
N GLY A 118 25.17 14.43 4.43
CA GLY A 118 24.57 13.15 4.06
C GLY A 118 23.44 12.65 4.97
N LYS A 119 22.97 13.41 5.97
CA LYS A 119 21.93 12.99 6.92
C LYS A 119 20.66 12.45 6.24
N THR A 120 20.16 13.17 5.24
CA THR A 120 18.95 12.75 4.52
C THR A 120 19.18 11.47 3.71
N LEU A 121 20.37 11.32 3.12
CA LEU A 121 20.74 10.11 2.40
C LEU A 121 20.79 8.90 3.35
N LEU A 122 21.43 9.05 4.50
CA LEU A 122 21.49 8.04 5.56
C LEU A 122 20.09 7.64 6.04
N ALA A 123 19.21 8.63 6.27
CA ALA A 123 17.84 8.37 6.70
C ALA A 123 17.04 7.60 5.65
N ARG A 124 17.18 7.91 4.37
CA ARG A 124 16.53 7.18 3.26
C ARG A 124 17.08 5.77 3.13
N ALA A 125 18.39 5.61 3.25
CA ALA A 125 19.04 4.31 3.14
C ALA A 125 18.72 3.37 4.32
N LEU A 126 18.31 3.90 5.48
CA LEU A 126 17.89 3.10 6.63
C LEU A 126 16.85 2.03 6.26
N VAL A 127 15.93 2.36 5.34
CA VAL A 127 14.88 1.42 4.91
C VAL A 127 15.46 0.14 4.33
N SER A 128 16.61 0.19 3.67
CA SER A 128 17.24 -0.99 3.05
C SER A 128 17.83 -1.99 4.04
N ILE A 129 18.06 -1.59 5.28
CA ILE A 129 18.57 -2.46 6.36
C ILE A 129 17.52 -2.81 7.41
N LEU A 130 16.28 -2.31 7.28
CA LEU A 130 15.18 -2.71 8.13
C LEU A 130 14.75 -4.15 7.81
N PRO A 131 14.24 -4.91 8.80
CA PRO A 131 13.65 -6.22 8.54
C PRO A 131 12.57 -6.16 7.46
N SER A 132 12.50 -7.20 6.63
CA SER A 132 11.42 -7.34 5.65
C SER A 132 10.07 -7.29 6.33
N MET A 133 9.08 -6.71 5.65
CA MET A 133 7.71 -6.66 6.16
C MET A 133 7.09 -8.05 6.20
N GLU A 134 6.41 -8.37 7.27
CA GLU A 134 5.57 -9.56 7.38
C GLU A 134 4.25 -9.38 6.59
N LYS A 135 3.53 -10.48 6.32
CA LYS A 135 2.29 -10.44 5.52
C LYS A 135 1.27 -9.46 6.11
N GLU A 136 1.12 -9.45 7.41
CA GLU A 136 0.21 -8.58 8.14
C GLU A 136 0.60 -7.11 7.99
N GLU A 137 1.88 -6.78 8.11
CA GLU A 137 2.41 -5.42 7.91
C GLU A 137 2.19 -4.93 6.46
N ILE A 138 2.43 -5.82 5.47
CA ILE A 138 2.17 -5.53 4.05
C ILE A 138 0.70 -5.18 3.82
N LEU A 139 -0.22 -5.99 4.37
CA LEU A 139 -1.66 -5.78 4.22
C LEU A 139 -2.10 -4.48 4.91
N GLU A 140 -1.62 -4.21 6.11
CA GLU A 140 -1.96 -3.00 6.85
C GLU A 140 -1.45 -1.74 6.14
N THR A 141 -0.18 -1.72 5.75
CA THR A 141 0.40 -0.60 5.00
C THR A 141 -0.33 -0.39 3.68
N THR A 142 -0.58 -1.46 2.93
CA THR A 142 -1.32 -1.40 1.68
C THR A 142 -2.72 -0.84 1.88
N ARG A 143 -3.42 -1.22 2.95
CA ARG A 143 -4.74 -0.69 3.29
C ARG A 143 -4.72 0.82 3.48
N ILE A 144 -3.73 1.36 4.19
CA ILE A 144 -3.57 2.81 4.40
C ILE A 144 -3.33 3.52 3.08
N PHE A 145 -2.42 3.01 2.25
CA PHE A 145 -2.10 3.57 0.94
C PHE A 145 -3.27 3.48 -0.04
N SER A 146 -4.09 2.43 0.04
CA SER A 146 -5.32 2.27 -0.75
C SER A 146 -6.33 3.38 -0.44
N VAL A 147 -6.60 3.62 0.84
CA VAL A 147 -7.52 4.71 1.27
C VAL A 147 -6.98 6.08 0.86
N ALA A 148 -5.66 6.28 0.91
CA ALA A 148 -5.02 7.52 0.47
C ALA A 148 -5.00 7.71 -1.06
N GLY A 149 -5.37 6.68 -1.84
CA GLY A 149 -5.31 6.71 -3.31
C GLY A 149 -3.89 6.69 -3.86
N LEU A 150 -2.95 6.13 -3.10
CA LEU A 150 -1.51 6.09 -3.42
C LEU A 150 -1.07 4.73 -3.98
N ILE A 151 -1.99 3.79 -4.20
CA ILE A 151 -1.69 2.49 -4.79
C ILE A 151 -1.71 2.60 -6.32
N SER A 152 -0.71 1.99 -6.95
CA SER A 152 -0.69 1.80 -8.39
C SER A 152 -1.46 0.53 -8.77
N HIS A 153 -2.30 0.60 -9.82
CA HIS A 153 -2.96 -0.59 -10.37
C HIS A 153 -1.98 -1.67 -10.88
N LYS A 154 -0.74 -1.28 -11.22
CA LYS A 154 0.31 -2.23 -11.64
C LYS A 154 0.99 -2.93 -10.47
N GLU A 155 1.10 -2.23 -9.34
CA GLU A 155 1.67 -2.75 -8.09
C GLU A 155 0.71 -2.45 -6.95
N PRO A 156 -0.29 -3.33 -6.73
CA PRO A 156 -1.34 -3.08 -5.76
C PRO A 156 -0.90 -3.31 -4.31
N LEU A 157 0.36 -3.66 -4.07
CA LEU A 157 0.91 -3.93 -2.74
C LEU A 157 2.11 -3.05 -2.41
N ILE A 158 2.11 -2.56 -1.19
CA ILE A 158 3.28 -1.92 -0.58
C ILE A 158 4.08 -3.00 0.16
N ARG A 159 5.15 -3.48 -0.46
CA ARG A 159 5.97 -4.58 0.03
C ARG A 159 7.27 -4.16 0.70
N THR A 160 7.68 -2.92 0.47
CA THR A 160 8.85 -2.31 1.09
C THR A 160 8.38 -1.27 2.11
N ARG A 161 9.10 -1.16 3.23
CA ARG A 161 8.78 -0.14 4.23
C ARG A 161 8.85 1.24 3.59
N PRO A 162 7.77 2.04 3.60
CA PRO A 162 7.76 3.35 2.96
C PRO A 162 8.60 4.34 3.76
N PHE A 163 9.41 5.13 3.08
CA PHE A 163 10.07 6.29 3.67
C PHE A 163 9.18 7.51 3.52
N ARG A 164 8.81 8.15 4.63
CA ARG A 164 8.05 9.40 4.62
C ARG A 164 8.92 10.53 5.14
N SER A 165 8.83 11.69 4.50
CA SER A 165 9.63 12.87 4.84
C SER A 165 8.74 14.11 4.91
N PRO A 166 7.92 14.24 5.98
CA PRO A 166 7.05 15.38 6.15
C PRO A 166 7.86 16.67 6.26
N HIS A 167 7.34 17.75 5.67
CA HIS A 167 7.98 19.05 5.77
C HIS A 167 7.91 19.57 7.21
N HIS A 168 8.94 20.31 7.66
CA HIS A 168 8.99 20.85 9.03
C HIS A 168 7.84 21.82 9.36
N THR A 169 7.13 22.36 8.35
CA THR A 169 5.94 23.21 8.52
C THR A 169 4.63 22.44 8.40
N SER A 170 4.66 21.10 8.31
CA SER A 170 3.45 20.29 8.20
C SER A 170 2.54 20.48 9.41
N SER A 171 1.25 20.67 9.17
CA SER A 171 0.27 20.78 10.24
C SER A 171 0.07 19.43 10.96
N ALA A 172 -0.47 19.46 12.19
CA ALA A 172 -0.82 18.25 12.91
C ALA A 172 -1.76 17.34 12.10
N ALA A 173 -2.73 17.91 11.39
CA ALA A 173 -3.63 17.15 10.52
C ALA A 173 -2.89 16.51 9.30
N ALA A 174 -1.85 17.15 8.79
CA ALA A 174 -1.03 16.55 7.73
C ALA A 174 -0.16 15.39 8.26
N LEU A 175 0.26 15.44 9.52
CA LEU A 175 1.06 14.39 10.14
C LEU A 175 0.21 13.18 10.55
N VAL A 176 -0.85 13.41 11.33
CA VAL A 176 -1.64 12.32 11.97
C VAL A 176 -2.87 11.95 11.16
N GLY A 177 -3.22 12.76 10.16
CA GLY A 177 -4.45 12.61 9.40
C GLY A 177 -5.60 13.46 9.96
N GLY A 178 -6.69 13.57 9.21
CA GLY A 178 -7.87 14.35 9.56
C GLY A 178 -8.37 15.23 8.42
N GLY A 179 -9.04 16.32 8.76
CA GLY A 179 -9.66 17.25 7.82
C GLY A 179 -11.19 17.09 7.73
N SER A 180 -11.85 17.95 6.93
CA SER A 180 -13.29 17.87 6.70
C SER A 180 -13.72 16.57 6.02
N VAL A 181 -12.88 16.02 5.17
CA VAL A 181 -12.92 14.65 4.67
C VAL A 181 -11.68 13.96 5.22
N PRO A 182 -11.84 13.04 6.20
CA PRO A 182 -10.70 12.39 6.85
C PRO A 182 -9.80 11.68 5.84
N LYS A 183 -8.51 12.01 5.87
CA LYS A 183 -7.48 11.33 5.08
C LYS A 183 -6.36 10.87 6.00
N PRO A 184 -5.67 9.76 5.68
CA PRO A 184 -4.44 9.37 6.37
C PRO A 184 -3.42 10.49 6.34
N GLY A 185 -2.63 10.61 7.42
CA GLY A 185 -1.48 11.53 7.49
C GLY A 185 -0.21 10.90 6.94
N GLU A 186 0.92 11.55 7.23
CA GLU A 186 2.26 11.08 6.83
C GLU A 186 2.82 10.03 7.80
N ILE A 187 2.27 9.93 9.02
CA ILE A 187 2.68 9.01 10.09
C ILE A 187 1.65 7.91 10.24
#